data_d8d70e205b2b7cfe008045f699163b94
#
_entry.id   d8d70e205b2b7cfe008045f699163b94
#
_cell.length_a   1.000
_cell.length_b   1.000
_cell.length_c   1.000
_cell.angle_alpha   90.00
_cell.angle_beta   90.00
_cell.angle_gamma   90.00
#
_symmetry.space_group_name_H-M   'P 1'
#
loop_
_entity.id
_entity.type
_entity.pdbx_description
1 polymer ?
#
loop_
_entity_poly.entity_id
_entity_poly.type
_entity_poly.pdbx_seq_one_letter_code
_entity_poly.pdbx_strand_id
1 'polypeptide(L)'
;MLGFIREPYLPIKKEHILADLGSTDLSEGVSYLINGFEVKALKVPHPGGSYIYTIKADGLKMSFLSDFPNGMDLNESVIDFCSNSDLIYTDAMFLEKELKDTTLLEYGHSSVEGAIKFFKKTKSKKLMIGHHNTFRNFDDLKQYESKDIIIAK
;
A
#
# COMPACT_ATOMS: atom_id res chain seq x y z
N MET A 1 -6.44 10.11 17.58
CA MET A 1 -7.06 9.47 18.78
C MET A 1 -6.99 7.95 18.63
N LEU A 2 -6.39 7.25 19.59
CA LEU A 2 -6.15 5.80 19.53
C LEU A 2 -7.40 4.96 19.88
N GLY A 3 -8.55 5.31 19.32
CA GLY A 3 -9.85 4.71 19.67
C GLY A 3 -10.03 3.24 19.26
N PHE A 4 -9.10 2.70 18.45
CA PHE A 4 -9.09 1.29 18.04
C PHE A 4 -8.31 0.39 19.03
N ILE A 5 -7.55 0.96 19.99
CA ILE A 5 -6.88 0.20 21.05
C ILE A 5 -7.88 -0.03 22.20
N ARG A 6 -8.89 -0.81 21.93
CA ARG A 6 -9.93 -1.21 22.89
C ARG A 6 -10.74 -2.36 22.33
N GLU A 7 -11.39 -3.10 23.20
CA GLU A 7 -12.40 -4.07 22.77
C GLU A 7 -13.54 -3.38 21.98
N PRO A 8 -14.09 -4.02 20.95
CA PRO A 8 -13.77 -5.38 20.43
C PRO A 8 -12.62 -5.40 19.39
N TYR A 9 -12.01 -4.25 19.07
CA TYR A 9 -11.06 -4.13 17.96
C TYR A 9 -9.67 -4.69 18.30
N LEU A 10 -9.22 -4.51 19.54
CA LEU A 10 -7.95 -5.03 20.00
C LEU A 10 -8.13 -5.60 21.43
N PRO A 11 -7.84 -6.89 21.65
CA PRO A 11 -8.07 -7.55 22.94
C PRO A 11 -6.99 -7.26 24.00
N ILE A 12 -6.25 -6.17 23.84
CA ILE A 12 -5.25 -5.69 24.80
C ILE A 12 -5.61 -4.30 25.30
N LYS A 13 -5.37 -4.06 26.56
CA LYS A 13 -5.57 -2.74 27.17
C LYS A 13 -4.39 -1.83 26.85
N LYS A 14 -4.65 -0.53 26.73
CA LYS A 14 -3.62 0.49 26.43
C LYS A 14 -2.45 0.45 27.44
N GLU A 15 -2.74 0.22 28.72
CA GLU A 15 -1.74 0.10 29.79
C GLU A 15 -0.78 -1.10 29.62
N HIS A 16 -1.11 -2.06 28.79
CA HIS A 16 -0.22 -3.20 28.49
C HIS A 16 0.75 -2.92 27.34
N ILE A 17 0.64 -1.75 26.71
CA ILE A 17 1.51 -1.35 25.61
C ILE A 17 2.68 -0.56 26.21
N LEU A 18 3.87 -1.14 26.17
CA LEU A 18 5.09 -0.53 26.73
C LEU A 18 5.66 0.61 25.88
N ALA A 19 5.19 0.75 24.63
CA ALA A 19 5.63 1.82 23.74
C ALA A 19 4.97 3.16 24.10
N ASP A 20 5.69 4.26 23.95
CA ASP A 20 5.10 5.60 23.96
C ASP A 20 4.30 5.81 22.67
N LEU A 21 2.97 5.94 22.82
CA LEU A 21 2.03 6.02 21.72
C LEU A 21 1.61 7.47 21.47
N GLY A 22 2.06 8.01 20.35
CA GLY A 22 1.56 9.25 19.78
C GLY A 22 0.63 9.00 18.59
N SER A 23 -0.15 10.00 18.21
CA SER A 23 -0.91 10.01 16.96
C SER A 23 -0.79 11.38 16.29
N THR A 24 -0.64 11.38 14.98
CA THR A 24 -0.64 12.60 14.15
C THR A 24 -1.70 12.44 13.07
N ASP A 25 -2.63 13.39 13.02
CA ASP A 25 -3.61 13.44 11.94
C ASP A 25 -2.96 14.05 10.70
N LEU A 26 -2.97 13.33 9.59
CA LEU A 26 -2.37 13.78 8.34
C LEU A 26 -3.44 14.39 7.43
N SER A 27 -3.15 15.58 6.90
CA SER A 27 -3.93 16.19 5.83
C SER A 27 -3.36 15.77 4.48
N GLU A 28 -4.25 15.52 3.52
CA GLU A 28 -3.88 15.12 2.16
C GLU A 28 -2.94 16.15 1.51
N GLY A 29 -1.88 15.66 0.87
CA GLY A 29 -0.89 16.49 0.15
C GLY A 29 0.08 17.28 1.03
N VAL A 30 -0.15 17.34 2.34
CA VAL A 30 0.74 18.04 3.28
C VAL A 30 1.92 17.15 3.67
N SER A 31 3.11 17.74 3.76
CA SER A 31 4.31 17.04 4.25
C SER A 31 4.46 17.20 5.74
N TYR A 32 4.65 16.11 6.44
CA TYR A 32 4.85 16.06 7.89
C TYR A 32 6.21 15.45 8.22
N LEU A 33 6.95 16.04 9.16
CA LEU A 33 8.18 15.46 9.70
C LEU A 33 7.82 14.72 10.99
N ILE A 34 7.87 13.39 10.95
CA ILE A 34 7.54 12.51 12.07
C ILE A 34 8.73 11.63 12.38
N ASN A 35 9.37 11.84 13.55
CA ASN A 35 10.52 11.07 13.99
C ASN A 35 11.65 10.94 12.95
N GLY A 36 11.93 12.02 12.22
CA GLY A 36 12.94 12.03 11.16
C GLY A 36 12.48 11.56 9.79
N PHE A 37 11.26 11.06 9.66
CA PHE A 37 10.64 10.69 8.39
C PHE A 37 9.80 11.83 7.83
N GLU A 38 10.02 12.20 6.57
CA GLU A 38 9.08 13.05 5.82
C GLU A 38 7.94 12.15 5.31
N VAL A 39 6.72 12.37 5.80
CA VAL A 39 5.53 11.57 5.45
C VAL A 39 4.51 12.44 4.73
N LYS A 40 3.98 11.94 3.62
CA LYS A 40 2.82 12.51 2.93
C LYS A 40 1.76 11.43 2.75
N ALA A 41 0.48 11.84 2.76
CA ALA A 41 -0.66 10.98 2.49
C ALA A 41 -1.45 11.49 1.27
N LEU A 42 -1.99 10.57 0.50
CA LEU A 42 -2.92 10.84 -0.60
C LEU A 42 -4.10 9.89 -0.47
N LYS A 43 -5.31 10.43 -0.50
CA LYS A 43 -6.53 9.62 -0.42
C LYS A 43 -6.78 8.90 -1.75
N VAL A 44 -7.17 7.63 -1.65
CA VAL A 44 -7.57 6.82 -2.81
C VAL A 44 -8.95 6.22 -2.60
N PRO A 45 -9.71 5.97 -3.67
CA PRO A 45 -11.00 5.29 -3.59
C PRO A 45 -10.82 3.88 -3.05
N HIS A 46 -11.59 3.54 -2.03
CA HIS A 46 -11.69 2.19 -1.46
C HIS A 46 -12.97 2.10 -0.64
N PRO A 47 -13.66 0.96 -0.54
CA PRO A 47 -14.76 0.78 0.40
C PRO A 47 -14.34 1.15 1.83
N GLY A 48 -14.99 2.14 2.43
CA GLY A 48 -14.58 2.69 3.74
C GLY A 48 -13.48 3.75 3.72
N GLY A 49 -12.85 4.00 2.56
CA GLY A 49 -11.76 4.95 2.37
C GLY A 49 -10.38 4.35 2.66
N SER A 50 -9.39 4.71 1.85
CA SER A 50 -7.98 4.33 2.05
C SER A 50 -7.06 5.51 1.76
N TYR A 51 -5.83 5.42 2.27
CA TYR A 51 -4.75 6.35 2.01
C TYR A 51 -3.50 5.61 1.57
N ILE A 52 -2.82 6.17 0.59
CA ILE A 52 -1.46 5.79 0.23
C ILE A 52 -0.47 6.79 0.82
N TYR A 53 0.75 6.34 1.06
CA TYR A 53 1.75 7.15 1.75
C TYR A 53 3.04 7.19 0.95
N THR A 54 3.74 8.34 0.99
CA THR A 54 5.17 8.41 0.69
C THR A 54 5.92 8.72 1.95
N ILE A 55 7.02 8.01 2.17
CA ILE A 55 7.88 8.11 3.34
C ILE A 55 9.29 8.34 2.83
N LYS A 56 9.95 9.41 3.29
CA LYS A 56 11.33 9.71 2.95
C LYS A 56 12.19 9.81 4.18
N ALA A 57 13.36 9.20 4.12
CA ALA A 57 14.42 9.34 5.12
C ALA A 57 15.78 9.03 4.46
N ASP A 58 16.85 9.67 4.90
CA ASP A 58 18.23 9.41 4.46
C ASP A 58 18.42 9.40 2.94
N GLY A 59 17.69 10.26 2.23
CA GLY A 59 17.71 10.35 0.77
C GLY A 59 16.96 9.23 0.03
N LEU A 60 16.33 8.32 0.75
CA LEU A 60 15.49 7.26 0.18
C LEU A 60 14.01 7.64 0.23
N LYS A 61 13.24 7.15 -0.75
CA LYS A 61 11.79 7.30 -0.82
C LYS A 61 11.11 5.93 -0.92
N MET A 62 10.18 5.68 -0.04
CA MET A 62 9.25 4.54 -0.12
C MET A 62 7.84 5.05 -0.41
N SER A 63 7.12 4.37 -1.30
CA SER A 63 5.67 4.52 -1.46
C SER A 63 4.98 3.27 -0.93
N PHE A 64 4.01 3.46 -0.04
CA PHE A 64 3.23 2.39 0.59
C PHE A 64 1.77 2.51 0.16
N LEU A 65 1.29 1.52 -0.58
CA LEU A 65 -0.03 1.46 -1.17
C LEU A 65 -0.75 0.20 -0.68
N SER A 66 -1.33 0.28 0.53
CA SER A 66 -2.26 -0.73 1.02
C SER A 66 -3.66 -0.42 0.49
N ASP A 67 -4.46 -1.45 0.24
CA ASP A 67 -5.84 -1.30 -0.23
C ASP A 67 -5.94 -0.36 -1.44
N PHE A 68 -5.13 -0.67 -2.46
CA PHE A 68 -4.99 0.13 -3.67
C PHE A 68 -5.85 -0.48 -4.79
N PRO A 69 -6.89 0.24 -5.25
CA PRO A 69 -7.86 -0.34 -6.18
C PRO A 69 -7.30 -0.51 -7.59
N ASN A 70 -7.71 -1.60 -8.24
CA ASN A 70 -7.39 -1.84 -9.64
C ASN A 70 -7.92 -0.70 -10.52
N GLY A 71 -7.12 -0.28 -11.49
CA GLY A 71 -7.45 0.85 -12.39
C GLY A 71 -6.95 2.22 -11.89
N MET A 72 -6.62 2.39 -10.63
CA MET A 72 -5.96 3.61 -10.12
C MET A 72 -4.55 3.77 -10.66
N ASP A 73 -3.98 2.70 -11.21
CA ASP A 73 -2.68 2.70 -11.89
C ASP A 73 -2.62 3.65 -13.10
N LEU A 74 -3.77 4.11 -13.59
CA LEU A 74 -3.87 5.06 -14.70
C LEU A 74 -4.03 6.51 -14.24
N ASN A 75 -4.23 6.76 -12.94
CA ASN A 75 -4.38 8.11 -12.41
C ASN A 75 -3.02 8.80 -12.30
N GLU A 76 -2.83 9.85 -13.09
CA GLU A 76 -1.56 10.60 -13.16
C GLU A 76 -1.14 11.16 -11.79
N SER A 77 -2.08 11.65 -10.99
CA SER A 77 -1.76 12.19 -9.66
C SER A 77 -1.18 11.14 -8.72
N VAL A 78 -1.65 9.90 -8.79
CA VAL A 78 -1.12 8.77 -8.01
C VAL A 78 0.24 8.34 -8.54
N ILE A 79 0.40 8.30 -9.87
CA ILE A 79 1.69 7.99 -10.51
C ILE A 79 2.74 9.02 -10.08
N ASP A 80 2.43 10.31 -10.17
CA ASP A 80 3.35 11.39 -9.78
C ASP A 80 3.70 11.32 -8.29
N PHE A 81 2.71 11.08 -7.43
CA PHE A 81 2.90 10.95 -6.00
C PHE A 81 3.91 9.83 -5.67
N CYS A 82 3.83 8.69 -6.36
CA CYS A 82 4.69 7.54 -6.18
C CYS A 82 5.97 7.56 -7.02
N SER A 83 6.11 8.48 -7.98
CA SER A 83 7.21 8.50 -8.94
C SER A 83 8.59 8.54 -8.28
N ASN A 84 9.54 7.85 -8.92
CA ASN A 84 10.95 7.81 -8.52
C ASN A 84 11.16 7.30 -7.08
N SER A 85 10.29 6.41 -6.59
CA SER A 85 10.51 5.75 -5.32
C SER A 85 11.64 4.71 -5.42
N ASP A 86 12.41 4.57 -4.35
CA ASP A 86 13.40 3.51 -4.22
C ASP A 86 12.71 2.16 -4.04
N LEU A 87 11.57 2.18 -3.33
CA LEU A 87 10.71 1.03 -3.13
C LEU A 87 9.24 1.44 -3.23
N ILE A 88 8.44 0.69 -3.98
CA ILE A 88 6.99 0.69 -3.89
C ILE A 88 6.56 -0.61 -3.20
N TYR A 89 5.80 -0.51 -2.12
CA TYR A 89 4.98 -1.60 -1.61
C TYR A 89 3.54 -1.38 -2.07
N THR A 90 2.92 -2.40 -2.65
CA THR A 90 1.51 -2.32 -3.05
C THR A 90 0.79 -3.63 -2.77
N ASP A 91 -0.52 -3.53 -2.57
CA ASP A 91 -1.36 -4.71 -2.54
C ASP A 91 -1.48 -5.34 -3.93
N ALA A 92 -1.71 -6.64 -3.97
CA ALA A 92 -2.15 -7.36 -5.16
C ALA A 92 -2.89 -8.63 -4.73
N MET A 93 -4.12 -8.44 -4.29
CA MET A 93 -4.97 -9.52 -3.81
C MET A 93 -5.31 -10.52 -4.92
N PHE A 94 -5.47 -10.02 -6.16
CA PHE A 94 -5.97 -10.79 -7.29
C PHE A 94 -4.92 -11.02 -8.37
N LEU A 95 -5.24 -11.93 -9.29
CA LEU A 95 -4.64 -12.00 -10.61
C LEU A 95 -5.60 -11.34 -11.60
N GLU A 96 -5.10 -10.75 -12.69
CA GLU A 96 -5.94 -10.06 -13.68
C GLU A 96 -7.04 -10.97 -14.26
N LYS A 97 -6.73 -12.28 -14.42
CA LYS A 97 -7.72 -13.27 -14.88
C LYS A 97 -8.91 -13.43 -13.92
N GLU A 98 -8.74 -13.18 -12.63
CA GLU A 98 -9.78 -13.30 -11.60
C GLU A 98 -10.70 -12.08 -11.63
N LEU A 99 -10.20 -10.91 -11.97
CA LEU A 99 -10.97 -9.68 -12.10
C LEU A 99 -11.94 -9.65 -13.31
N LYS A 100 -11.99 -10.73 -14.09
CA LYS A 100 -13.09 -10.95 -15.05
C LYS A 100 -14.43 -11.10 -14.33
N ASP A 101 -14.42 -11.58 -13.11
CA ASP A 101 -15.56 -11.46 -12.19
C ASP A 101 -15.59 -10.04 -11.65
N THR A 102 -16.48 -9.22 -12.20
CA THR A 102 -16.57 -7.79 -11.85
C THR A 102 -16.97 -7.54 -10.40
N THR A 103 -17.54 -8.53 -9.70
CA THR A 103 -17.86 -8.40 -8.28
C THR A 103 -16.61 -8.25 -7.43
N LEU A 104 -15.48 -8.80 -7.86
CA LEU A 104 -14.20 -8.68 -7.16
C LEU A 104 -13.61 -7.26 -7.22
N LEU A 105 -14.00 -6.46 -8.21
CA LEU A 105 -13.58 -5.05 -8.31
C LEU A 105 -14.14 -4.21 -7.16
N GLU A 106 -15.29 -4.59 -6.61
CA GLU A 106 -15.93 -3.89 -5.49
C GLU A 106 -15.15 -4.00 -4.18
N TYR A 107 -14.24 -4.99 -4.07
CA TYR A 107 -13.35 -5.10 -2.90
C TYR A 107 -12.28 -4.00 -2.84
N GLY A 108 -12.00 -3.32 -3.96
CA GLY A 108 -11.09 -2.19 -3.99
C GLY A 108 -9.60 -2.56 -3.97
N HIS A 109 -9.24 -3.76 -4.46
CA HIS A 109 -7.85 -4.26 -4.50
C HIS A 109 -7.31 -4.41 -5.91
N SER A 110 -5.98 -4.41 -6.03
CA SER A 110 -5.28 -4.55 -7.31
C SER A 110 -5.05 -6.00 -7.70
N SER A 111 -4.75 -6.19 -8.99
CA SER A 111 -4.13 -7.43 -9.50
C SER A 111 -2.61 -7.32 -9.47
N VAL A 112 -1.92 -8.48 -9.49
CA VAL A 112 -0.47 -8.55 -9.60
C VAL A 112 0.01 -7.86 -10.88
N GLU A 113 -0.65 -8.13 -11.99
CA GLU A 113 -0.33 -7.55 -13.29
C GLU A 113 -0.59 -6.04 -13.31
N GLY A 114 -1.66 -5.56 -12.66
CA GLY A 114 -1.97 -4.14 -12.46
C GLY A 114 -0.89 -3.44 -11.64
N ALA A 115 -0.47 -4.04 -10.52
CA ALA A 115 0.62 -3.54 -9.68
C ALA A 115 1.94 -3.41 -10.46
N ILE A 116 2.29 -4.39 -11.28
CA ILE A 116 3.49 -4.37 -12.14
C ILE A 116 3.38 -3.26 -13.19
N LYS A 117 2.23 -3.09 -13.81
CA LYS A 117 1.98 -2.03 -14.80
C LYS A 117 2.10 -0.64 -14.17
N PHE A 118 1.54 -0.44 -12.98
CA PHE A 118 1.68 0.78 -12.20
C PHE A 118 3.14 1.08 -11.89
N PHE A 119 3.87 0.10 -11.33
CA PHE A 119 5.29 0.22 -11.01
C PHE A 119 6.14 0.71 -12.20
N LYS A 120 5.91 0.15 -13.38
CA LYS A 120 6.64 0.56 -14.60
C LYS A 120 6.40 2.03 -14.94
N LYS A 121 5.19 2.55 -14.70
CA LYS A 121 4.84 3.95 -14.98
C LYS A 121 5.49 4.93 -13.99
N THR A 122 5.66 4.53 -12.75
CA THR A 122 6.26 5.40 -11.71
C THR A 122 7.77 5.58 -11.86
N LYS A 123 8.45 4.82 -12.71
CA LYS A 123 9.91 4.82 -12.87
C LYS A 123 10.65 4.57 -11.54
N SER A 124 10.05 3.82 -10.65
CA SER A 124 10.61 3.45 -9.35
C SER A 124 11.61 2.30 -9.48
N LYS A 125 12.47 2.09 -8.47
CA LYS A 125 13.59 1.15 -8.57
C LYS A 125 13.18 -0.29 -8.23
N LYS A 126 12.31 -0.46 -7.22
CA LYS A 126 11.88 -1.77 -6.73
C LYS A 126 10.38 -1.78 -6.47
N LEU A 127 9.77 -2.93 -6.68
CA LEU A 127 8.39 -3.23 -6.34
C LEU A 127 8.36 -4.39 -5.35
N MET A 128 7.67 -4.22 -4.24
CA MET A 128 7.29 -5.29 -3.34
C MET A 128 5.77 -5.44 -3.39
N ILE A 129 5.31 -6.64 -3.71
CA ILE A 129 3.89 -6.97 -3.82
C ILE A 129 3.50 -7.80 -2.61
N GLY A 130 2.45 -7.37 -1.91
CA GLY A 130 1.89 -8.07 -0.75
C GLY A 130 0.37 -8.05 -0.73
N HIS A 131 -0.23 -8.26 0.44
CA HIS A 131 -1.69 -8.29 0.64
C HIS A 131 -2.39 -9.25 -0.32
N HIS A 132 -1.82 -10.45 -0.43
CA HIS A 132 -2.36 -11.51 -1.29
C HIS A 132 -3.63 -12.11 -0.68
N ASN A 133 -4.49 -12.63 -1.54
CA ASN A 133 -5.60 -13.48 -1.09
C ASN A 133 -5.06 -14.60 -0.18
N THR A 134 -5.70 -14.81 0.97
CA THR A 134 -5.28 -15.78 1.99
C THR A 134 -5.20 -17.22 1.48
N PHE A 135 -5.94 -17.54 0.42
CA PHE A 135 -5.92 -18.85 -0.24
C PHE A 135 -4.95 -18.92 -1.42
N ARG A 136 -4.14 -17.88 -1.64
CA ARG A 136 -3.17 -17.82 -2.74
C ARG A 136 -2.04 -18.83 -2.53
N ASN A 137 -1.79 -19.67 -3.52
CA ASN A 137 -0.58 -20.45 -3.58
C ASN A 137 0.59 -19.54 -4.02
N PHE A 138 1.62 -19.42 -3.18
CA PHE A 138 2.78 -18.59 -3.49
C PHE A 138 3.57 -19.09 -4.70
N ASP A 139 3.48 -20.38 -5.03
CA ASP A 139 4.13 -20.91 -6.24
C ASP A 139 3.55 -20.28 -7.51
N ASP A 140 2.27 -19.92 -7.51
CA ASP A 140 1.63 -19.23 -8.63
C ASP A 140 2.17 -17.81 -8.84
N LEU A 141 2.77 -17.23 -7.81
CA LEU A 141 3.31 -15.87 -7.83
C LEU A 141 4.79 -15.82 -8.23
N LYS A 142 5.52 -16.93 -8.14
CA LYS A 142 6.95 -16.99 -8.47
C LYS A 142 7.27 -16.50 -9.88
N GLN A 143 6.37 -16.72 -10.84
CA GLN A 143 6.54 -16.27 -12.22
C GLN A 143 6.62 -14.74 -12.37
N TYR A 144 6.16 -13.99 -11.37
CA TYR A 144 6.20 -12.52 -11.37
C TYR A 144 7.46 -11.98 -10.67
N GLU A 145 8.21 -12.80 -9.95
CA GLU A 145 9.45 -12.39 -9.30
C GLU A 145 10.52 -12.05 -10.34
N SER A 146 11.30 -11.02 -10.06
CA SER A 146 12.43 -10.61 -10.88
C SER A 146 13.47 -9.87 -10.05
N LYS A 147 14.53 -9.40 -10.69
CA LYS A 147 15.53 -8.54 -10.04
C LYS A 147 14.91 -7.34 -9.32
N ASP A 148 13.82 -6.79 -9.86
CA ASP A 148 13.21 -5.54 -9.38
C ASP A 148 11.81 -5.74 -8.78
N ILE A 149 11.28 -6.98 -8.78
CA ILE A 149 9.96 -7.34 -8.25
C ILE A 149 10.11 -8.43 -7.20
N ILE A 150 9.62 -8.15 -6.00
CA ILE A 150 9.66 -9.01 -4.82
C ILE A 150 8.22 -9.38 -4.45
N ILE A 151 7.97 -10.65 -4.21
CA ILE A 151 6.70 -11.13 -3.65
C ILE A 151 6.89 -11.29 -2.14
N ALA A 152 6.19 -10.46 -1.37
CA ALA A 152 6.16 -10.58 0.09
C ALA A 152 5.36 -11.83 0.50
N LYS A 153 5.89 -12.59 1.46
CA LYS A 153 5.25 -13.82 1.99
C LYS A 153 4.65 -13.57 3.36
#